data_36198c1cd2a612103566b55021224d70
#
_entry.id   36198c1cd2a612103566b55021224d70
#
_cell.length_a   1.000
_cell.length_b   1.000
_cell.length_c   1.000
_cell.angle_alpha   90.00
_cell.angle_beta   90.00
_cell.angle_gamma   90.00
#
_symmetry.space_group_name_H-M   'P 1'
#
loop_
_entity.id
_entity.type
_entity.pdbx_description
1 polymer ?
#
loop_
_entity_poly.entity_id
_entity_poly.type
_entity_poly.pdbx_seq_one_letter_code
_entity_poly.pdbx_strand_id
1 'polypeptide(L)'
;MVTTGSRTILVAHPGAEMFGSDRMLLESVIGMVETGARVVVALPARGLLDGALRAAGAEVVIVPMLVLRKVLLTPTGLPHLFRDLFRGLGAAWRLIGRVRPDAVYVSTIIIPQWPVIARLRRIRSVSHVHEAEASGNRLVNALLYLPHLASNSTLVNSRFSLDTIRGALPALARRSTVVYNGVGSPDDPEGPRAEIDGALRVLYVGRLSPRKGPDVIVDAAAALRRRGTDVTVTLLGAVFEGYEWYEEQLREQAASAEVDVVFAGFHTDVWPFLAEADVLVVPSRVDEPFGNTAVEGVLARRPVIASDSSGLREAAGGYSTAQLVPADDAEAVADALTVVRAEWPRIVSEVDAARAEGLRRHAPAIYRAAVAAAVLDTAL
;
A
#
# COMPACT_ATOMS: atom_id res chain seq x y z
N MET A 1 -6.39 18.03 38.30
CA MET A 1 -6.75 17.45 37.00
C MET A 1 -6.80 18.57 35.98
N VAL A 2 -5.74 18.78 35.21
CA VAL A 2 -5.76 19.73 34.08
C VAL A 2 -6.56 19.03 32.98
N THR A 3 -7.74 19.49 32.66
CA THR A 3 -8.48 19.10 31.46
C THR A 3 -7.67 19.57 30.26
N THR A 4 -6.78 18.72 29.77
CA THR A 4 -6.15 18.90 28.46
C THR A 4 -7.28 18.84 27.44
N GLY A 5 -7.64 20.00 26.86
CA GLY A 5 -8.61 20.07 25.77
C GLY A 5 -8.25 19.06 24.70
N SER A 6 -9.25 18.36 24.14
CA SER A 6 -9.06 17.38 23.06
C SER A 6 -8.26 18.04 21.92
N ARG A 7 -7.09 17.48 21.57
CA ARG A 7 -6.27 17.96 20.45
C ARG A 7 -7.03 17.78 19.13
N THR A 8 -6.89 18.72 18.23
CA THR A 8 -7.51 18.65 16.90
C THR A 8 -6.44 18.36 15.85
N ILE A 9 -6.62 17.30 15.07
CA ILE A 9 -5.73 16.90 13.97
C ILE A 9 -6.46 17.10 12.65
N LEU A 10 -5.82 17.80 11.72
CA LEU A 10 -6.28 17.90 10.33
C LEU A 10 -5.47 16.94 9.48
N VAL A 11 -6.16 16.02 8.81
CA VAL A 11 -5.58 15.03 7.91
C VAL A 11 -5.88 15.41 6.48
N ALA A 12 -4.89 15.35 5.59
CA ALA A 12 -5.06 15.58 4.15
C ALA A 12 -4.68 14.33 3.35
N HIS A 13 -5.55 13.91 2.41
CA HIS A 13 -5.39 12.71 1.61
C HIS A 13 -5.87 12.92 0.16
N PRO A 14 -5.18 12.33 -0.86
CA PRO A 14 -5.41 12.63 -2.28
C PRO A 14 -6.53 11.82 -2.93
N GLY A 15 -7.07 10.78 -2.30
CA GLY A 15 -8.05 9.84 -2.84
C GLY A 15 -9.22 9.58 -1.90
N ALA A 16 -10.21 8.83 -2.37
CA ALA A 16 -11.38 8.43 -1.59
C ALA A 16 -11.81 6.98 -1.87
N GLU A 17 -10.96 6.20 -2.51
CA GLU A 17 -11.17 4.79 -2.84
C GLU A 17 -10.89 3.91 -1.59
N MET A 18 -10.47 2.65 -1.76
CA MET A 18 -10.05 1.75 -0.67
C MET A 18 -8.86 0.89 -1.12
N PHE A 19 -7.91 1.52 -1.84
CA PHE A 19 -6.65 0.87 -2.20
C PHE A 19 -5.67 0.83 -1.00
N GLY A 20 -4.49 0.27 -1.20
CA GLY A 20 -3.54 0.04 -0.11
C GLY A 20 -3.17 1.30 0.70
N SER A 21 -2.92 2.44 0.04
CA SER A 21 -2.64 3.72 0.72
C SER A 21 -3.84 4.27 1.50
N ASP A 22 -5.06 4.07 0.96
CA ASP A 22 -6.29 4.53 1.58
C ASP A 22 -6.59 3.72 2.86
N ARG A 23 -6.31 2.40 2.84
CA ARG A 23 -6.39 1.54 4.02
C ARG A 23 -5.39 1.99 5.10
N MET A 24 -4.17 2.35 4.71
CA MET A 24 -3.17 2.87 5.67
C MET A 24 -3.57 4.22 6.24
N LEU A 25 -4.24 5.07 5.46
CA LEU A 25 -4.82 6.29 6.00
C LEU A 25 -5.90 6.00 7.04
N LEU A 26 -6.81 5.07 6.74
CA LEU A 26 -7.87 4.67 7.68
C LEU A 26 -7.26 4.19 9.01
N GLU A 27 -6.24 3.33 8.98
CA GLU A 27 -5.51 2.89 10.16
C GLU A 27 -4.85 4.06 10.92
N SER A 28 -4.26 5.02 10.19
CA SER A 28 -3.68 6.23 10.80
C SER A 28 -4.74 7.05 11.52
N VAL A 29 -5.91 7.22 10.90
CA VAL A 29 -7.04 7.99 11.47
C VAL A 29 -7.60 7.29 12.70
N ILE A 30 -7.81 5.97 12.64
CA ILE A 30 -8.24 5.17 13.79
C ILE A 30 -7.28 5.39 14.97
N GLY A 31 -5.97 5.26 14.76
CA GLY A 31 -4.96 5.47 15.80
C GLY A 31 -5.02 6.88 16.40
N MET A 32 -5.25 7.92 15.59
CA MET A 32 -5.41 9.28 16.09
C MET A 32 -6.70 9.44 16.91
N VAL A 33 -7.83 8.86 16.47
CA VAL A 33 -9.12 8.90 17.18
C VAL A 33 -9.03 8.14 18.51
N GLU A 34 -8.35 6.99 18.54
CA GLU A 34 -8.11 6.19 19.76
C GLU A 34 -7.39 6.99 20.86
N THR A 35 -6.61 8.03 20.50
CA THR A 35 -6.00 8.95 21.50
C THR A 35 -6.98 9.95 22.11
N GLY A 36 -8.23 9.99 21.67
CA GLY A 36 -9.22 10.99 22.06
C GLY A 36 -9.10 12.31 21.29
N ALA A 37 -8.29 12.38 20.23
CA ALA A 37 -8.18 13.56 19.40
C ALA A 37 -9.42 13.74 18.51
N ARG A 38 -9.81 14.99 18.27
CA ARG A 38 -10.75 15.33 17.19
C ARG A 38 -10.02 15.28 15.86
N VAL A 39 -10.45 14.39 14.96
CA VAL A 39 -9.80 14.22 13.66
C VAL A 39 -10.71 14.73 12.54
N VAL A 40 -10.19 15.65 11.72
CA VAL A 40 -10.86 16.19 10.54
C VAL A 40 -10.09 15.78 9.32
N VAL A 41 -10.71 15.03 8.39
CA VAL A 41 -10.07 14.53 7.18
C VAL A 41 -10.53 15.32 5.97
N ALA A 42 -9.59 15.90 5.24
CA ALA A 42 -9.80 16.60 3.98
C ALA A 42 -9.57 15.65 2.80
N LEU A 43 -10.61 15.42 2.00
CA LEU A 43 -10.58 14.61 0.78
C LEU A 43 -10.93 15.48 -0.45
N PRO A 44 -10.45 15.13 -1.66
CA PRO A 44 -10.82 15.83 -2.91
C PRO A 44 -12.24 15.51 -3.40
N ALA A 45 -12.75 14.32 -3.09
CA ALA A 45 -14.02 13.79 -3.52
C ALA A 45 -14.65 12.84 -2.49
N ARG A 46 -15.90 12.46 -2.69
CA ARG A 46 -16.54 11.37 -1.94
C ARG A 46 -16.15 10.03 -2.55
N GLY A 47 -16.18 8.96 -1.73
CA GLY A 47 -15.91 7.58 -2.14
C GLY A 47 -16.08 6.61 -0.97
N LEU A 48 -15.66 5.36 -1.17
CA LEU A 48 -15.77 4.31 -0.15
C LEU A 48 -15.05 4.68 1.16
N LEU A 49 -13.92 5.36 1.05
CA LEU A 49 -13.11 5.80 2.21
C LEU A 49 -13.85 6.81 3.09
N ASP A 50 -14.70 7.70 2.52
CA ASP A 50 -15.49 8.69 3.30
C ASP A 50 -16.34 8.01 4.37
N GLY A 51 -17.09 6.95 3.98
CA GLY A 51 -17.92 6.18 4.90
C GLY A 51 -17.11 5.50 6.01
N ALA A 52 -15.99 4.86 5.66
CA ALA A 52 -15.12 4.17 6.61
C ALA A 52 -14.47 5.14 7.63
N LEU A 53 -14.02 6.31 7.18
CA LEU A 53 -13.45 7.36 8.05
C LEU A 53 -14.49 7.89 9.05
N ARG A 54 -15.74 8.12 8.60
CA ARG A 54 -16.82 8.54 9.51
C ARG A 54 -17.18 7.46 10.52
N ALA A 55 -17.22 6.20 10.09
CA ALA A 55 -17.43 5.06 10.99
C ALA A 55 -16.32 4.94 12.04
N ALA A 56 -15.09 5.32 11.69
CA ALA A 56 -13.94 5.39 12.59
C ALA A 56 -13.96 6.62 13.54
N GLY A 57 -14.98 7.49 13.45
CA GLY A 57 -15.13 8.66 14.33
C GLY A 57 -14.50 9.95 13.82
N ALA A 58 -14.04 10.00 12.58
CA ALA A 58 -13.51 11.23 11.99
C ALA A 58 -14.59 12.11 11.33
N GLU A 59 -14.36 13.41 11.31
CA GLU A 59 -15.12 14.36 10.49
C GLU A 59 -14.51 14.40 9.08
N VAL A 60 -15.31 14.21 8.03
CA VAL A 60 -14.81 14.28 6.64
C VAL A 60 -15.31 15.53 5.95
N VAL A 61 -14.38 16.28 5.33
CA VAL A 61 -14.65 17.52 4.59
C VAL A 61 -14.12 17.38 3.17
N ILE A 62 -14.98 17.65 2.19
CA ILE A 62 -14.58 17.67 0.78
C ILE A 62 -14.09 19.06 0.42
N VAL A 63 -12.83 19.14 -0.07
CA VAL A 63 -12.21 20.40 -0.44
C VAL A 63 -11.38 20.27 -1.72
N PRO A 64 -11.37 21.31 -2.57
CA PRO A 64 -10.47 21.32 -3.71
C PRO A 64 -9.02 21.20 -3.23
N MET A 65 -8.25 20.33 -3.89
CA MET A 65 -6.80 20.22 -3.65
C MET A 65 -6.07 19.90 -4.95
N LEU A 66 -4.82 20.37 -5.03
CA LEU A 66 -3.91 19.89 -6.07
C LEU A 66 -3.51 18.46 -5.70
N VAL A 67 -3.74 17.54 -6.62
CA VAL A 67 -3.19 16.19 -6.59
C VAL A 67 -2.26 16.06 -7.79
N LEU A 68 -0.96 15.99 -7.56
CA LEU A 68 0.04 15.90 -8.62
C LEU A 68 -0.12 14.58 -9.38
N ARG A 69 -0.37 14.67 -10.68
CA ARG A 69 -0.46 13.53 -11.60
C ARG A 69 0.41 13.82 -12.82
N LYS A 70 1.01 12.79 -13.41
CA LYS A 70 1.91 12.93 -14.58
C LYS A 70 1.25 13.73 -15.71
N VAL A 71 -0.04 13.58 -15.93
CA VAL A 71 -0.80 14.32 -16.96
C VAL A 71 -0.80 15.84 -16.75
N LEU A 72 -0.71 16.32 -15.50
CA LEU A 72 -0.66 17.75 -15.20
C LEU A 72 0.68 18.41 -15.60
N LEU A 73 1.72 17.61 -15.84
CA LEU A 73 3.04 18.08 -16.26
C LEU A 73 3.18 18.14 -17.79
N THR A 74 2.12 17.83 -18.54
CA THR A 74 2.08 18.01 -19.99
C THR A 74 1.73 19.46 -20.36
N PRO A 75 2.11 19.95 -21.55
CA PRO A 75 1.78 21.31 -21.97
C PRO A 75 0.27 21.64 -21.86
N THR A 76 -0.59 20.69 -22.17
CA THR A 76 -2.06 20.81 -22.06
C THR A 76 -2.55 20.72 -20.61
N GLY A 77 -1.80 20.10 -19.72
CA GLY A 77 -2.11 19.96 -18.30
C GLY A 77 -1.72 21.17 -17.45
N LEU A 78 -0.74 21.99 -17.90
CA LEU A 78 -0.24 23.13 -17.12
C LEU A 78 -1.30 24.14 -16.66
N PRO A 79 -2.29 24.55 -17.50
CA PRO A 79 -3.35 25.45 -17.02
C PRO A 79 -4.17 24.85 -15.87
N HIS A 80 -4.43 23.53 -15.94
CA HIS A 80 -5.12 22.80 -14.87
C HIS A 80 -4.26 22.73 -13.61
N LEU A 81 -2.95 22.47 -13.75
CA LEU A 81 -2.01 22.48 -12.63
C LEU A 81 -2.04 23.81 -11.87
N PHE A 82 -1.93 24.94 -12.57
CA PHE A 82 -1.98 26.26 -11.93
C PHE A 82 -3.33 26.54 -11.27
N ARG A 83 -4.43 26.24 -11.97
CA ARG A 83 -5.78 26.40 -11.41
C ARG A 83 -5.94 25.59 -10.12
N ASP A 84 -5.56 24.32 -10.14
CA ASP A 84 -5.73 23.42 -9.00
C ASP A 84 -4.76 23.76 -7.86
N LEU A 85 -3.56 24.28 -8.18
CA LEU A 85 -2.62 24.79 -7.21
C LEU A 85 -3.22 26.00 -6.44
N PHE A 86 -3.70 27.02 -7.14
CA PHE A 86 -4.26 28.22 -6.47
C PHE A 86 -5.53 27.88 -5.69
N ARG A 87 -6.42 27.03 -6.25
CA ARG A 87 -7.62 26.57 -5.54
C ARG A 87 -7.26 25.75 -4.31
N GLY A 88 -6.29 24.84 -4.44
CA GLY A 88 -5.81 23.98 -3.34
C GLY A 88 -5.14 24.78 -2.23
N LEU A 89 -4.27 25.75 -2.57
CA LEU A 89 -3.64 26.65 -1.60
C LEU A 89 -4.69 27.45 -0.82
N GLY A 90 -5.66 28.07 -1.52
CA GLY A 90 -6.74 28.82 -0.89
C GLY A 90 -7.67 27.95 -0.03
N ALA A 91 -7.96 26.72 -0.46
CA ALA A 91 -8.77 25.79 0.31
C ALA A 91 -8.05 25.32 1.58
N ALA A 92 -6.77 24.91 1.48
CA ALA A 92 -5.95 24.53 2.63
C ALA A 92 -5.81 25.68 3.64
N TRP A 93 -5.53 26.90 3.15
CA TRP A 93 -5.43 28.09 3.99
C TRP A 93 -6.72 28.35 4.78
N ARG A 94 -7.88 28.32 4.11
CA ARG A 94 -9.19 28.55 4.75
C ARG A 94 -9.57 27.42 5.70
N LEU A 95 -9.33 26.15 5.32
CA LEU A 95 -9.68 25.02 6.16
C LEU A 95 -8.84 25.00 7.44
N ILE A 96 -7.51 25.16 7.33
CA ILE A 96 -6.63 25.26 8.50
C ILE A 96 -7.05 26.44 9.41
N GLY A 97 -7.43 27.59 8.85
CA GLY A 97 -7.91 28.72 9.63
C GLY A 97 -9.24 28.49 10.33
N ARG A 98 -10.14 27.69 9.73
CA ARG A 98 -11.43 27.30 10.31
C ARG A 98 -11.31 26.23 11.38
N VAL A 99 -10.55 25.16 11.09
CA VAL A 99 -10.37 24.01 11.99
C VAL A 99 -9.45 24.35 13.16
N ARG A 100 -8.46 25.21 12.94
CA ARG A 100 -7.39 25.58 13.90
C ARG A 100 -6.76 24.35 14.54
N PRO A 101 -6.22 23.42 13.72
CA PRO A 101 -5.68 22.16 14.23
C PRO A 101 -4.38 22.39 15.00
N ASP A 102 -4.11 21.53 15.96
CA ASP A 102 -2.83 21.44 16.69
C ASP A 102 -1.74 20.81 15.80
N ALA A 103 -2.14 19.90 14.89
CA ALA A 103 -1.25 19.27 13.94
C ALA A 103 -1.94 19.00 12.59
N VAL A 104 -1.14 18.98 11.51
CA VAL A 104 -1.55 18.58 10.17
C VAL A 104 -0.81 17.31 9.78
N TYR A 105 -1.55 16.26 9.42
CA TYR A 105 -1.00 15.02 8.87
C TYR A 105 -1.27 14.94 7.37
N VAL A 106 -0.21 14.71 6.59
CA VAL A 106 -0.26 14.66 5.11
C VAL A 106 0.17 13.27 4.66
N SER A 107 -0.77 12.46 4.19
CA SER A 107 -0.58 11.03 3.94
C SER A 107 0.00 10.68 2.57
N THR A 108 0.72 11.57 1.92
CA THR A 108 1.28 11.37 0.56
C THR A 108 2.20 12.52 0.18
N ILE A 109 3.04 12.31 -0.85
CA ILE A 109 3.88 13.38 -1.42
C ILE A 109 3.17 14.20 -2.50
N ILE A 110 2.07 13.72 -3.06
CA ILE A 110 1.45 14.33 -4.26
C ILE A 110 0.47 15.47 -3.97
N ILE A 111 0.35 15.89 -2.71
CA ILE A 111 -0.46 17.06 -2.29
C ILE A 111 0.41 18.11 -1.58
N PRO A 112 1.38 18.71 -2.29
CA PRO A 112 2.47 19.52 -1.72
C PRO A 112 2.02 20.81 -1.02
N GLN A 113 0.81 21.31 -1.28
CA GLN A 113 0.28 22.54 -0.69
C GLN A 113 0.06 22.43 0.82
N TRP A 114 -0.23 21.23 1.35
CA TRP A 114 -0.57 21.08 2.77
C TRP A 114 0.59 21.31 3.72
N PRO A 115 1.77 20.68 3.56
CA PRO A 115 2.90 20.96 4.45
C PRO A 115 3.36 22.42 4.35
N VAL A 116 3.32 23.02 3.16
CA VAL A 116 3.71 24.42 2.96
C VAL A 116 2.77 25.37 3.71
N ILE A 117 1.45 25.18 3.56
CA ILE A 117 0.47 26.04 4.26
C ILE A 117 0.51 25.83 5.77
N ALA A 118 0.68 24.58 6.25
CA ALA A 118 0.88 24.32 7.68
C ALA A 118 2.08 25.10 8.23
N ARG A 119 3.21 25.09 7.51
CA ARG A 119 4.42 25.85 7.88
C ARG A 119 4.19 27.35 7.92
N LEU A 120 3.51 27.90 6.90
CA LEU A 120 3.17 29.33 6.85
C LEU A 120 2.23 29.74 7.99
N ARG A 121 1.36 28.85 8.40
CA ARG A 121 0.45 29.03 9.55
C ARG A 121 1.10 28.71 10.90
N ARG A 122 2.37 28.32 10.93
CA ARG A 122 3.12 27.91 12.14
C ARG A 122 2.46 26.76 12.89
N ILE A 123 1.81 25.85 12.15
CA ILE A 123 1.20 24.63 12.68
C ILE A 123 2.15 23.47 12.44
N ARG A 124 2.30 22.62 13.45
CA ARG A 124 3.06 21.37 13.31
C ARG A 124 2.50 20.53 12.18
N SER A 125 3.35 19.94 11.36
CA SER A 125 2.92 19.01 10.33
C SER A 125 3.84 17.80 10.23
N VAL A 126 3.23 16.67 9.88
CA VAL A 126 3.88 15.38 9.62
C VAL A 126 3.49 14.92 8.23
N SER A 127 4.46 14.64 7.39
CA SER A 127 4.22 14.00 6.09
C SER A 127 4.44 12.50 6.22
N HIS A 128 3.58 11.70 5.61
CA HIS A 128 3.76 10.24 5.52
C HIS A 128 3.87 9.84 4.06
N VAL A 129 5.02 9.30 3.69
CA VAL A 129 5.34 8.94 2.31
C VAL A 129 5.01 7.47 2.10
N HIS A 130 4.06 7.21 1.23
CA HIS A 130 3.66 5.87 0.80
C HIS A 130 4.10 5.57 -0.64
N GLU A 131 4.66 6.55 -1.33
CA GLU A 131 5.12 6.47 -2.71
C GLU A 131 6.64 6.56 -2.78
N ALA A 132 7.29 5.54 -3.32
CA ALA A 132 8.72 5.54 -3.59
C ALA A 132 8.99 4.77 -4.89
N GLU A 133 9.66 5.40 -5.84
CA GLU A 133 10.17 4.78 -7.07
C GLU A 133 11.65 5.14 -7.21
N ALA A 134 12.54 4.18 -6.98
CA ALA A 134 13.98 4.39 -7.16
C ALA A 134 14.37 4.49 -8.64
N SER A 135 13.60 3.84 -9.53
CA SER A 135 13.77 3.88 -10.98
C SER A 135 13.43 5.24 -11.62
N GLY A 136 12.78 6.14 -10.86
CA GLY A 136 12.41 7.47 -11.33
C GLY A 136 13.60 8.42 -11.50
N ASN A 137 13.41 9.50 -12.28
CA ASN A 137 14.41 10.56 -12.38
C ASN A 137 14.66 11.24 -11.02
N ARG A 138 15.89 11.21 -10.53
CA ARG A 138 16.28 11.76 -9.20
C ARG A 138 15.88 13.22 -9.02
N LEU A 139 15.97 14.04 -10.07
CA LEU A 139 15.58 15.45 -10.00
C LEU A 139 14.07 15.60 -9.84
N VAL A 140 13.29 14.81 -10.57
CA VAL A 140 11.81 14.79 -10.45
C VAL A 140 11.42 14.33 -9.04
N ASN A 141 12.05 13.27 -8.53
CA ASN A 141 11.82 12.80 -7.18
C ASN A 141 12.18 13.87 -6.14
N ALA A 142 13.34 14.54 -6.30
CA ALA A 142 13.74 15.64 -5.42
C ALA A 142 12.72 16.78 -5.40
N LEU A 143 12.18 17.16 -6.56
CA LEU A 143 11.15 18.19 -6.68
C LEU A 143 9.82 17.78 -6.01
N LEU A 144 9.44 16.51 -6.11
CA LEU A 144 8.25 15.98 -5.42
C LEU A 144 8.42 15.97 -3.90
N TYR A 145 9.62 15.65 -3.41
CA TYR A 145 9.91 15.62 -1.97
C TYR A 145 10.14 17.01 -1.37
N LEU A 146 10.59 18.00 -2.16
CA LEU A 146 10.99 19.32 -1.68
C LEU A 146 9.96 20.04 -0.81
N PRO A 147 8.65 20.08 -1.15
CA PRO A 147 7.63 20.73 -0.31
C PRO A 147 7.52 20.10 1.09
N HIS A 148 7.88 18.83 1.25
CA HIS A 148 7.79 18.10 2.51
C HIS A 148 8.91 18.45 3.50
N LEU A 149 9.94 19.21 3.08
CA LEU A 149 10.87 19.88 3.98
C LEU A 149 10.16 20.92 4.89
N ALA A 150 8.98 21.38 4.50
CA ALA A 150 8.16 22.25 5.33
C ALA A 150 7.54 21.54 6.54
N SER A 151 7.41 20.21 6.48
CA SER A 151 6.93 19.40 7.61
C SER A 151 7.96 19.32 8.74
N ASN A 152 7.51 19.15 9.96
CA ASN A 152 8.36 18.98 11.15
C ASN A 152 9.06 17.64 11.15
N SER A 153 8.36 16.58 10.75
CA SER A 153 8.88 15.23 10.60
C SER A 153 8.26 14.53 9.40
N THR A 154 8.87 13.43 8.97
CA THR A 154 8.37 12.61 7.87
C THR A 154 8.36 11.15 8.32
N LEU A 155 7.29 10.43 7.99
CA LEU A 155 7.19 9.00 8.13
C LEU A 155 7.34 8.37 6.75
N VAL A 156 7.92 7.18 6.71
CA VAL A 156 8.06 6.36 5.50
C VAL A 156 7.70 4.92 5.83
N ASN A 157 7.10 4.21 4.89
CA ASN A 157 6.56 2.86 5.13
C ASN A 157 7.60 1.73 5.02
N SER A 158 8.85 2.03 4.63
CA SER A 158 9.92 1.04 4.49
C SER A 158 11.31 1.68 4.52
N ARG A 159 12.33 0.88 4.72
CA ARG A 159 13.74 1.29 4.53
C ARG A 159 14.02 1.61 3.07
N PHE A 160 13.44 0.83 2.15
CA PHE A 160 13.52 1.13 0.72
C PHE A 160 13.02 2.55 0.40
N SER A 161 11.85 2.94 0.94
CA SER A 161 11.32 4.30 0.78
C SER A 161 12.26 5.36 1.39
N LEU A 162 12.84 5.07 2.56
CA LEU A 162 13.82 5.96 3.19
C LEU A 162 15.09 6.12 2.34
N ASP A 163 15.59 5.03 1.77
CA ASP A 163 16.81 5.06 0.92
C ASP A 163 16.56 5.77 -0.40
N THR A 164 15.37 5.60 -0.98
CA THR A 164 14.92 6.35 -2.18
C THR A 164 14.90 7.86 -1.90
N ILE A 165 14.32 8.28 -0.77
CA ILE A 165 14.35 9.69 -0.36
C ILE A 165 15.78 10.15 -0.08
N ARG A 166 16.60 9.34 0.56
CA ARG A 166 18.02 9.67 0.84
C ARG A 166 18.80 9.90 -0.45
N GLY A 167 18.55 9.10 -1.47
CA GLY A 167 19.15 9.26 -2.79
C GLY A 167 18.72 10.55 -3.51
N ALA A 168 17.48 10.99 -3.34
CA ALA A 168 16.93 12.17 -4.04
C ALA A 168 17.06 13.48 -3.24
N LEU A 169 16.75 13.44 -1.92
CA LEU A 169 16.73 14.61 -1.03
C LEU A 169 17.23 14.24 0.37
N PRO A 170 18.56 14.16 0.60
CA PRO A 170 19.14 13.73 1.88
C PRO A 170 18.67 14.53 3.09
N ALA A 171 18.34 15.81 2.90
CA ALA A 171 17.84 16.68 3.96
C ALA A 171 16.49 16.20 4.54
N LEU A 172 15.62 15.64 3.69
CA LEU A 172 14.34 15.07 4.13
C LEU A 172 14.58 13.73 4.82
N ALA A 173 15.44 12.87 4.26
CA ALA A 173 15.75 11.56 4.84
C ALA A 173 16.26 11.64 6.28
N ARG A 174 17.06 12.66 6.64
CA ARG A 174 17.53 12.89 8.01
C ARG A 174 16.42 13.18 9.02
N ARG A 175 15.22 13.52 8.55
CA ARG A 175 14.02 13.85 9.36
C ARG A 175 12.92 12.82 9.17
N SER A 176 13.25 11.70 8.52
CA SER A 176 12.32 10.63 8.22
C SER A 176 12.54 9.44 9.15
N THR A 177 11.45 8.88 9.64
CA THR A 177 11.41 7.68 10.48
C THR A 177 10.62 6.60 9.75
N VAL A 178 11.13 5.36 9.78
CA VAL A 178 10.42 4.20 9.21
C VAL A 178 9.33 3.77 10.17
N VAL A 179 8.11 3.69 9.66
CA VAL A 179 6.94 3.11 10.31
C VAL A 179 6.31 2.12 9.33
N TYR A 180 6.57 0.83 9.53
CA TYR A 180 6.01 -0.21 8.67
C TYR A 180 4.50 -0.20 8.71
N ASN A 181 3.86 -0.53 7.58
CA ASN A 181 2.42 -0.58 7.49
C ASN A 181 1.81 -1.59 8.47
N GLY A 182 0.71 -1.20 9.08
CA GLY A 182 -0.15 -2.08 9.85
C GLY A 182 -1.14 -2.79 8.93
N VAL A 183 -1.09 -4.12 8.92
CA VAL A 183 -1.98 -4.93 8.08
C VAL A 183 -2.94 -5.70 8.98
N GLY A 184 -4.23 -5.37 8.87
CA GLY A 184 -5.28 -6.08 9.59
C GLY A 184 -5.45 -7.50 9.06
N SER A 185 -5.88 -8.42 9.93
CA SER A 185 -6.22 -9.79 9.55
C SER A 185 -7.39 -10.29 10.39
N PRO A 186 -8.13 -11.32 9.95
CA PRO A 186 -9.02 -12.06 10.83
C PRO A 186 -8.27 -12.61 12.05
N ASP A 187 -8.97 -12.73 13.18
CA ASP A 187 -8.36 -13.26 14.41
C ASP A 187 -7.89 -14.69 14.22
N ASP A 188 -8.67 -15.51 13.54
CA ASP A 188 -8.36 -16.90 13.20
C ASP A 188 -8.66 -17.19 11.71
N PRO A 189 -7.74 -16.84 10.80
CA PRO A 189 -7.91 -17.17 9.39
C PRO A 189 -7.83 -18.68 9.18
N GLU A 190 -8.59 -19.19 8.21
CA GLU A 190 -8.58 -20.61 7.84
C GLU A 190 -7.15 -21.08 7.50
N GLY A 191 -6.76 -22.22 8.05
CA GLY A 191 -5.46 -22.83 7.77
C GLY A 191 -5.36 -23.36 6.33
N PRO A 192 -4.15 -23.67 5.83
CA PRO A 192 -3.98 -24.33 4.55
C PRO A 192 -4.55 -25.76 4.60
N ARG A 193 -4.97 -26.30 3.45
CA ARG A 193 -5.36 -27.71 3.37
C ARG A 193 -4.19 -28.62 3.76
N ALA A 194 -4.49 -29.79 4.32
CA ALA A 194 -3.47 -30.71 4.82
C ALA A 194 -2.54 -31.22 3.69
N GLU A 195 -3.11 -31.47 2.52
CA GLU A 195 -2.40 -32.00 1.35
C GLU A 195 -2.84 -31.28 0.07
N ILE A 196 -1.93 -31.17 -0.89
CA ILE A 196 -2.25 -30.67 -2.24
C ILE A 196 -2.66 -31.88 -3.10
N ASP A 197 -3.93 -32.24 -3.02
CA ASP A 197 -4.57 -33.17 -3.94
C ASP A 197 -5.15 -32.40 -5.14
N GLY A 198 -4.79 -32.79 -6.36
CA GLY A 198 -5.17 -32.10 -7.59
C GLY A 198 -4.35 -30.82 -7.88
N ALA A 199 -5.01 -29.80 -8.43
CA ALA A 199 -4.37 -28.57 -8.86
C ALA A 199 -3.85 -27.72 -7.70
N LEU A 200 -2.69 -27.10 -7.90
CA LEU A 200 -2.15 -26.06 -7.03
C LEU A 200 -2.94 -24.76 -7.26
N ARG A 201 -3.52 -24.18 -6.21
CA ARG A 201 -4.32 -22.96 -6.28
C ARG A 201 -3.47 -21.74 -6.01
N VAL A 202 -3.14 -21.01 -7.07
CA VAL A 202 -2.31 -19.81 -7.02
C VAL A 202 -3.20 -18.58 -7.00
N LEU A 203 -3.00 -17.69 -6.03
CA LEU A 203 -3.70 -16.42 -5.92
C LEU A 203 -2.78 -15.25 -6.26
N TYR A 204 -3.28 -14.33 -7.03
CA TYR A 204 -2.77 -12.98 -7.18
C TYR A 204 -3.77 -11.99 -6.58
N VAL A 205 -3.27 -11.01 -5.82
CA VAL A 205 -4.10 -9.91 -5.30
C VAL A 205 -3.45 -8.58 -5.67
N GLY A 206 -4.16 -7.79 -6.44
CA GLY A 206 -3.67 -6.47 -6.81
C GLY A 206 -4.29 -5.94 -8.09
N ARG A 207 -3.96 -4.69 -8.42
CA ARG A 207 -4.40 -4.10 -9.68
C ARG A 207 -3.85 -4.89 -10.87
N LEU A 208 -4.71 -5.19 -11.83
CA LEU A 208 -4.26 -5.77 -13.09
C LEU A 208 -3.55 -4.69 -13.92
N SER A 209 -2.23 -4.73 -13.93
CA SER A 209 -1.41 -3.79 -14.69
C SER A 209 -0.03 -4.39 -14.97
N PRO A 210 0.65 -3.97 -16.07
CA PRO A 210 1.98 -4.46 -16.41
C PRO A 210 3.01 -4.27 -15.29
N ARG A 211 2.85 -3.23 -14.47
CA ARG A 211 3.73 -2.95 -13.31
C ARG A 211 3.64 -4.01 -12.23
N LYS A 212 2.46 -4.58 -12.03
CA LYS A 212 2.17 -5.59 -10.99
C LYS A 212 2.44 -7.02 -11.45
N GLY A 213 2.61 -7.25 -12.75
CA GLY A 213 3.07 -8.50 -13.34
C GLY A 213 2.14 -9.71 -13.21
N PRO A 214 0.79 -9.59 -13.24
CA PRO A 214 -0.07 -10.78 -13.21
C PRO A 214 0.16 -11.73 -14.38
N ASP A 215 0.63 -11.24 -15.52
CA ASP A 215 1.03 -12.03 -16.68
C ASP A 215 2.22 -12.96 -16.40
N VAL A 216 3.14 -12.58 -15.51
CA VAL A 216 4.25 -13.46 -15.07
C VAL A 216 3.71 -14.74 -14.40
N ILE A 217 2.58 -14.63 -13.67
CA ILE A 217 1.95 -15.81 -13.04
C ILE A 217 1.32 -16.71 -14.09
N VAL A 218 0.70 -16.14 -15.12
CA VAL A 218 0.12 -16.92 -16.23
C VAL A 218 1.22 -17.69 -16.98
N ASP A 219 2.36 -17.04 -17.24
CA ASP A 219 3.51 -17.71 -17.85
C ASP A 219 4.12 -18.77 -16.95
N ALA A 220 4.22 -18.53 -15.64
CA ALA A 220 4.68 -19.52 -14.66
C ALA A 220 3.75 -20.74 -14.59
N ALA A 221 2.43 -20.51 -14.61
CA ALA A 221 1.43 -21.57 -14.66
C ALA A 221 1.54 -22.38 -15.96
N ALA A 222 1.77 -21.74 -17.10
CA ALA A 222 2.04 -22.42 -18.36
C ALA A 222 3.32 -23.29 -18.29
N ALA A 223 4.38 -22.80 -17.63
CA ALA A 223 5.60 -23.58 -17.42
C ALA A 223 5.35 -24.80 -16.53
N LEU A 224 4.60 -24.66 -15.43
CA LEU A 224 4.22 -25.76 -14.56
C LEU A 224 3.39 -26.82 -15.30
N ARG A 225 2.44 -26.40 -16.11
CA ARG A 225 1.61 -27.30 -16.92
C ARG A 225 2.46 -28.12 -17.91
N ARG A 226 3.43 -27.49 -18.58
CA ARG A 226 4.41 -28.21 -19.44
C ARG A 226 5.23 -29.24 -18.66
N ARG A 227 5.44 -29.02 -17.35
CA ARG A 227 6.12 -29.94 -16.43
C ARG A 227 5.19 -31.00 -15.84
N GLY A 228 3.91 -31.05 -16.25
CA GLY A 228 2.90 -32.01 -15.78
C GLY A 228 2.31 -31.67 -14.40
N THR A 229 2.38 -30.45 -13.95
CA THR A 229 1.77 -29.98 -12.71
C THR A 229 0.50 -29.20 -13.01
N ASP A 230 -0.63 -29.67 -12.49
CA ASP A 230 -1.90 -28.94 -12.59
C ASP A 230 -1.90 -27.72 -11.67
N VAL A 231 -2.34 -26.58 -12.22
CA VAL A 231 -2.40 -25.31 -11.52
C VAL A 231 -3.64 -24.53 -11.94
N THR A 232 -4.31 -23.90 -10.97
CA THR A 232 -5.39 -22.93 -11.19
C THR A 232 -4.93 -21.58 -10.65
N VAL A 233 -5.10 -20.53 -11.44
CA VAL A 233 -4.72 -19.17 -11.09
C VAL A 233 -5.97 -18.34 -10.84
N THR A 234 -6.04 -17.67 -9.70
CA THR A 234 -7.07 -16.65 -9.43
C THR A 234 -6.43 -15.26 -9.46
N LEU A 235 -6.89 -14.40 -10.36
CA LEU A 235 -6.49 -12.99 -10.44
C LEU A 235 -7.55 -12.13 -9.76
N LEU A 236 -7.28 -11.72 -8.51
CA LEU A 236 -8.15 -10.87 -7.71
C LEU A 236 -7.73 -9.40 -7.86
N GLY A 237 -8.53 -8.65 -8.57
CA GLY A 237 -8.29 -7.24 -8.86
C GLY A 237 -8.93 -6.82 -10.18
N ALA A 238 -8.81 -5.53 -10.49
CA ALA A 238 -9.31 -4.97 -11.73
C ALA A 238 -8.28 -4.05 -12.38
N VAL A 239 -8.47 -3.74 -13.64
CA VAL A 239 -7.74 -2.70 -14.36
C VAL A 239 -8.25 -1.31 -13.97
N PHE A 240 -7.47 -0.26 -14.22
CA PHE A 240 -7.98 1.10 -14.24
C PHE A 240 -8.71 1.40 -15.54
N GLU A 241 -9.60 2.37 -15.50
CA GLU A 241 -10.20 2.96 -16.69
C GLU A 241 -9.15 3.33 -17.74
N GLY A 242 -9.31 2.84 -18.96
CA GLY A 242 -8.36 2.97 -20.06
C GLY A 242 -7.27 1.89 -20.12
N TYR A 243 -7.29 0.90 -19.23
CA TYR A 243 -6.39 -0.24 -19.24
C TYR A 243 -7.11 -1.58 -19.54
N GLU A 244 -8.32 -1.54 -20.07
CA GLU A 244 -9.13 -2.72 -20.40
C GLU A 244 -8.41 -3.64 -21.39
N TRP A 245 -7.61 -3.07 -22.26
CA TRP A 245 -6.73 -3.80 -23.18
C TRP A 245 -5.78 -4.77 -22.50
N TYR A 246 -5.35 -4.46 -21.28
CA TYR A 246 -4.42 -5.33 -20.56
C TYR A 246 -5.12 -6.55 -19.95
N GLU A 247 -6.35 -6.40 -19.48
CA GLU A 247 -7.15 -7.55 -19.03
C GLU A 247 -7.47 -8.47 -20.22
N GLU A 248 -7.77 -7.92 -21.39
CA GLU A 248 -7.98 -8.70 -22.61
C GLU A 248 -6.71 -9.46 -23.02
N GLN A 249 -5.55 -8.81 -22.97
CA GLN A 249 -4.26 -9.45 -23.19
C GLN A 249 -4.01 -10.61 -22.22
N LEU A 250 -4.33 -10.46 -20.93
CA LEU A 250 -4.18 -11.54 -19.95
C LEU A 250 -5.10 -12.73 -20.26
N ARG A 251 -6.32 -12.47 -20.72
CA ARG A 251 -7.28 -13.52 -21.13
C ARG A 251 -6.78 -14.26 -22.36
N GLU A 252 -6.28 -13.56 -23.36
CA GLU A 252 -5.69 -14.16 -24.56
C GLU A 252 -4.45 -14.99 -24.22
N GLN A 253 -3.58 -14.48 -23.33
CA GLN A 253 -2.40 -15.20 -22.86
C GLN A 253 -2.79 -16.52 -22.15
N ALA A 254 -3.75 -16.47 -21.21
CA ALA A 254 -4.24 -17.63 -20.50
C ALA A 254 -4.86 -18.68 -21.45
N ALA A 255 -5.69 -18.23 -22.39
CA ALA A 255 -6.30 -19.11 -23.40
C ALA A 255 -5.26 -19.76 -24.32
N SER A 256 -4.28 -18.99 -24.80
CA SER A 256 -3.21 -19.48 -25.68
C SER A 256 -2.29 -20.48 -25.00
N ALA A 257 -2.08 -20.33 -23.70
CA ALA A 257 -1.28 -21.22 -22.88
C ALA A 257 -2.11 -22.38 -22.28
N GLU A 258 -3.42 -22.40 -22.54
CA GLU A 258 -4.39 -23.34 -21.97
C GLU A 258 -4.32 -23.41 -20.42
N VAL A 259 -4.07 -22.29 -19.76
CA VAL A 259 -4.03 -22.18 -18.29
C VAL A 259 -5.41 -21.85 -17.76
N ASP A 260 -5.82 -22.54 -16.68
CA ASP A 260 -7.07 -22.23 -15.97
C ASP A 260 -6.88 -20.96 -15.12
N VAL A 261 -7.47 -19.83 -15.58
CA VAL A 261 -7.38 -18.53 -14.93
C VAL A 261 -8.77 -17.98 -14.62
N VAL A 262 -9.02 -17.75 -13.34
CA VAL A 262 -10.24 -17.10 -12.85
C VAL A 262 -9.96 -15.60 -12.66
N PHE A 263 -10.68 -14.76 -13.39
CA PHE A 263 -10.68 -13.30 -13.20
C PHE A 263 -11.76 -12.93 -12.21
N ALA A 264 -11.40 -12.76 -10.94
CA ALA A 264 -12.35 -12.56 -9.85
C ALA A 264 -12.87 -11.12 -9.74
N GLY A 265 -12.24 -10.15 -10.45
CA GLY A 265 -12.59 -8.75 -10.33
C GLY A 265 -12.10 -8.10 -9.04
N PHE A 266 -12.54 -6.87 -8.77
CA PHE A 266 -12.16 -6.14 -7.56
C PHE A 266 -13.06 -6.51 -6.37
N HIS A 267 -12.45 -6.88 -5.26
CA HIS A 267 -13.11 -7.11 -3.98
C HIS A 267 -12.42 -6.29 -2.89
N THR A 268 -13.21 -5.73 -1.99
CA THR A 268 -12.69 -5.01 -0.81
C THR A 268 -12.21 -5.97 0.27
N ASP A 269 -12.81 -7.15 0.36
CA ASP A 269 -12.42 -8.23 1.24
C ASP A 269 -11.66 -9.30 0.45
N VAL A 270 -10.38 -9.48 0.79
CA VAL A 270 -9.48 -10.44 0.12
C VAL A 270 -9.37 -11.76 0.88
N TRP A 271 -9.86 -11.81 2.14
CA TRP A 271 -9.65 -12.94 3.04
C TRP A 271 -10.31 -14.24 2.58
N PRO A 272 -11.53 -14.24 2.02
CA PRO A 272 -12.12 -15.45 1.46
C PRO A 272 -11.28 -16.08 0.34
N PHE A 273 -10.69 -15.24 -0.54
CA PHE A 273 -9.83 -15.71 -1.62
C PHE A 273 -8.50 -16.27 -1.10
N LEU A 274 -7.93 -15.63 -0.07
CA LEU A 274 -6.74 -16.14 0.60
C LEU A 274 -7.03 -17.47 1.30
N ALA A 275 -8.21 -17.67 1.89
CA ALA A 275 -8.60 -18.94 2.50
C ALA A 275 -8.68 -20.10 1.49
N GLU A 276 -9.15 -19.83 0.29
CA GLU A 276 -9.26 -20.84 -0.78
C GLU A 276 -7.93 -21.13 -1.49
N ALA A 277 -6.95 -20.24 -1.41
CA ALA A 277 -5.66 -20.38 -2.09
C ALA A 277 -4.69 -21.31 -1.33
N ASP A 278 -3.75 -21.91 -2.06
CA ASP A 278 -2.61 -22.62 -1.49
C ASP A 278 -1.40 -21.67 -1.36
N VAL A 279 -1.20 -20.77 -2.31
CA VAL A 279 -0.05 -19.88 -2.37
C VAL A 279 -0.45 -18.51 -2.91
N LEU A 280 0.10 -17.47 -2.31
CA LEU A 280 -0.01 -16.10 -2.82
C LEU A 280 1.25 -15.74 -3.60
N VAL A 281 1.09 -15.18 -4.81
CA VAL A 281 2.21 -14.69 -5.63
C VAL A 281 2.08 -13.18 -5.83
N VAL A 282 3.18 -12.45 -5.56
CA VAL A 282 3.28 -10.99 -5.71
C VAL A 282 4.43 -10.64 -6.68
N PRO A 283 4.21 -10.76 -8.00
CA PRO A 283 5.25 -10.74 -9.04
C PRO A 283 5.54 -9.33 -9.58
N SER A 284 5.49 -8.31 -8.74
CA SER A 284 5.66 -6.92 -9.17
C SER A 284 6.98 -6.71 -9.93
N ARG A 285 6.90 -6.13 -11.14
CA ARG A 285 8.06 -5.79 -12.00
C ARG A 285 8.78 -4.53 -11.59
N VAL A 286 8.06 -3.63 -10.94
CA VAL A 286 8.59 -2.33 -10.52
C VAL A 286 8.56 -2.18 -9.01
N ASP A 287 9.25 -1.15 -8.54
CA ASP A 287 9.35 -0.85 -7.12
C ASP A 287 7.99 -0.79 -6.42
N GLU A 288 7.88 -1.55 -5.36
CA GLU A 288 6.81 -1.48 -4.37
C GLU A 288 7.33 -0.73 -3.14
N PRO A 289 6.67 0.33 -2.71
CA PRO A 289 7.10 1.05 -1.51
C PRO A 289 7.15 0.18 -0.25
N PHE A 290 6.25 -0.82 -0.15
CA PHE A 290 6.25 -1.82 0.92
C PHE A 290 5.78 -3.19 0.43
N GLY A 291 4.46 -3.42 0.27
CA GLY A 291 3.90 -4.71 -0.17
C GLY A 291 2.91 -5.32 0.83
N ASN A 292 1.84 -4.58 1.14
CA ASN A 292 0.80 -5.05 2.07
C ASN A 292 0.27 -6.44 1.71
N THR A 293 0.09 -6.70 0.40
CA THR A 293 -0.43 -7.98 -0.09
C THR A 293 0.45 -9.17 0.32
N ALA A 294 1.78 -9.00 0.31
CA ALA A 294 2.67 -10.07 0.78
C ALA A 294 2.48 -10.34 2.28
N VAL A 295 2.29 -9.29 3.08
CA VAL A 295 1.97 -9.44 4.51
C VAL A 295 0.60 -10.09 4.70
N GLU A 296 -0.42 -9.71 3.91
CA GLU A 296 -1.75 -10.33 3.96
C GLU A 296 -1.66 -11.85 3.73
N GLY A 297 -0.83 -12.31 2.78
CA GLY A 297 -0.57 -13.74 2.55
C GLY A 297 -0.01 -14.45 3.78
N VAL A 298 1.03 -13.89 4.40
CA VAL A 298 1.63 -14.44 5.63
C VAL A 298 0.61 -14.48 6.76
N LEU A 299 -0.16 -13.41 6.94
CA LEU A 299 -1.19 -13.33 7.98
C LEU A 299 -2.37 -14.28 7.73
N ALA A 300 -2.63 -14.64 6.46
CA ALA A 300 -3.61 -15.64 6.06
C ALA A 300 -3.11 -17.08 6.18
N ARG A 301 -1.93 -17.32 6.77
CA ARG A 301 -1.29 -18.65 6.81
C ARG A 301 -1.04 -19.25 5.41
N ARG A 302 -0.69 -18.39 4.43
CA ARG A 302 -0.35 -18.83 3.07
C ARG A 302 1.13 -18.60 2.81
N PRO A 303 1.82 -19.57 2.18
CA PRO A 303 3.14 -19.30 1.65
C PRO A 303 3.07 -18.17 0.63
N VAL A 304 4.12 -17.35 0.58
CA VAL A 304 4.20 -16.17 -0.28
C VAL A 304 5.40 -16.31 -1.21
N ILE A 305 5.19 -16.14 -2.51
CA ILE A 305 6.26 -15.94 -3.48
C ILE A 305 6.19 -14.49 -3.93
N ALA A 306 7.26 -13.73 -3.73
CA ALA A 306 7.29 -12.32 -4.07
C ALA A 306 8.54 -11.96 -4.87
N SER A 307 8.45 -10.94 -5.71
CA SER A 307 9.62 -10.42 -6.41
C SER A 307 10.69 -9.92 -5.42
N ASP A 308 11.95 -10.31 -5.64
CA ASP A 308 13.10 -9.85 -4.87
C ASP A 308 13.44 -8.40 -5.22
N SER A 309 12.57 -7.49 -4.84
CA SER A 309 12.70 -6.07 -5.16
C SER A 309 12.21 -5.18 -4.02
N SER A 310 12.79 -4.00 -3.92
CA SER A 310 12.29 -2.85 -3.16
C SER A 310 11.70 -3.18 -1.78
N GLY A 311 10.55 -2.66 -1.45
CA GLY A 311 9.84 -2.91 -0.18
C GLY A 311 9.30 -4.33 -0.03
N LEU A 312 9.17 -5.12 -1.11
CA LEU A 312 8.75 -6.53 -1.02
C LEU A 312 9.78 -7.37 -0.24
N ARG A 313 11.08 -7.04 -0.32
CA ARG A 313 12.10 -7.67 0.52
C ARG A 313 11.84 -7.51 2.01
N GLU A 314 11.25 -6.36 2.40
CA GLU A 314 10.93 -6.08 3.80
C GLU A 314 9.59 -6.70 4.21
N ALA A 315 8.62 -6.70 3.30
CA ALA A 315 7.28 -7.22 3.55
C ALA A 315 7.22 -8.75 3.56
N ALA A 316 7.93 -9.42 2.64
CA ALA A 316 7.95 -10.88 2.52
C ALA A 316 9.21 -11.52 3.12
N GLY A 317 10.32 -10.78 3.24
CA GLY A 317 11.58 -11.36 3.69
C GLY A 317 11.59 -11.77 5.16
N GLY A 318 12.31 -12.89 5.42
CA GLY A 318 12.54 -13.40 6.77
C GLY A 318 11.44 -14.28 7.35
N TYR A 319 10.41 -14.61 6.57
CA TYR A 319 9.44 -15.66 6.93
C TYR A 319 9.87 -17.00 6.32
N SER A 320 9.79 -18.08 7.08
CA SER A 320 10.18 -19.42 6.63
C SER A 320 9.26 -19.97 5.52
N THR A 321 8.06 -19.39 5.38
CA THR A 321 7.07 -19.75 4.36
C THR A 321 7.04 -18.77 3.18
N ALA A 322 8.00 -17.84 3.10
CA ALA A 322 8.09 -16.90 1.99
C ALA A 322 9.37 -17.11 1.17
N GLN A 323 9.24 -16.96 -0.15
CA GLN A 323 10.35 -17.04 -1.10
C GLN A 323 10.42 -15.75 -1.91
N LEU A 324 11.64 -15.22 -2.08
CA LEU A 324 11.93 -14.11 -2.96
C LEU A 324 12.52 -14.62 -4.27
N VAL A 325 11.96 -14.20 -5.39
CA VAL A 325 12.37 -14.60 -6.74
C VAL A 325 12.74 -13.37 -7.57
N PRO A 326 13.61 -13.48 -8.59
CA PRO A 326 13.88 -12.38 -9.49
C PRO A 326 12.59 -11.78 -10.08
N ALA A 327 12.52 -10.46 -10.16
CA ALA A 327 11.38 -9.79 -10.77
C ALA A 327 11.32 -10.09 -12.27
N ASP A 328 10.10 -10.21 -12.82
CA ASP A 328 9.86 -10.48 -14.23
C ASP A 328 10.42 -11.84 -14.74
N ASP A 329 10.50 -12.84 -13.86
CA ASP A 329 11.03 -14.16 -14.14
C ASP A 329 9.97 -15.24 -13.85
N ALA A 330 9.25 -15.63 -14.90
CA ALA A 330 8.19 -16.63 -14.81
C ALA A 330 8.72 -18.04 -14.49
N GLU A 331 9.91 -18.38 -14.96
CA GLU A 331 10.52 -19.71 -14.66
C GLU A 331 10.93 -19.77 -13.18
N ALA A 332 11.50 -18.70 -12.62
CA ALA A 332 11.81 -18.64 -11.19
C ALA A 332 10.53 -18.71 -10.31
N VAL A 333 9.41 -18.11 -10.75
CA VAL A 333 8.12 -18.27 -10.08
C VAL A 333 7.63 -19.72 -10.18
N ALA A 334 7.74 -20.36 -11.34
CA ALA A 334 7.36 -21.75 -11.53
C ALA A 334 8.22 -22.72 -10.68
N ASP A 335 9.52 -22.46 -10.57
CA ASP A 335 10.43 -23.23 -9.71
C ASP A 335 10.04 -23.07 -8.23
N ALA A 336 9.76 -21.87 -7.78
CA ALA A 336 9.30 -21.61 -6.42
C ALA A 336 7.95 -22.29 -6.11
N LEU A 337 7.00 -22.29 -7.05
CA LEU A 337 5.73 -23.02 -6.93
C LEU A 337 5.95 -24.53 -6.87
N THR A 338 6.92 -25.06 -7.61
CA THR A 338 7.32 -26.48 -7.53
C THR A 338 7.85 -26.83 -6.15
N VAL A 339 8.71 -25.98 -5.57
CA VAL A 339 9.23 -26.12 -4.20
C VAL A 339 8.09 -26.09 -3.18
N VAL A 340 7.15 -25.12 -3.30
CA VAL A 340 5.98 -25.05 -2.41
C VAL A 340 5.20 -26.36 -2.41
N ARG A 341 4.94 -26.94 -3.58
CA ARG A 341 4.24 -28.21 -3.69
C ARG A 341 5.03 -29.37 -3.07
N ALA A 342 6.32 -29.43 -3.33
CA ALA A 342 7.19 -30.50 -2.83
C ALA A 342 7.39 -30.48 -1.31
N GLU A 343 7.46 -29.25 -0.75
CA GLU A 343 7.69 -29.03 0.68
C GLU A 343 6.40 -28.77 1.47
N TRP A 344 5.24 -29.07 0.92
CA TRP A 344 3.95 -28.72 1.50
C TRP A 344 3.78 -29.11 2.98
N PRO A 345 4.14 -30.37 3.42
CA PRO A 345 4.01 -30.73 4.82
C PRO A 345 4.86 -29.85 5.76
N ARG A 346 6.06 -29.45 5.33
CA ARG A 346 6.91 -28.52 6.10
C ARG A 346 6.23 -27.15 6.19
N ILE A 347 5.77 -26.62 5.06
CA ILE A 347 5.12 -25.31 4.98
C ILE A 347 3.90 -25.26 5.91
N VAL A 348 3.03 -26.28 5.85
CA VAL A 348 1.85 -26.37 6.73
C VAL A 348 2.25 -26.34 8.22
N SER A 349 3.37 -26.96 8.59
CA SER A 349 3.86 -26.94 9.97
C SER A 349 4.42 -25.58 10.42
N GLU A 350 4.78 -24.69 9.50
CA GLU A 350 5.44 -23.41 9.76
C GLU A 350 4.55 -22.18 9.62
N VAL A 351 3.38 -22.28 8.98
CA VAL A 351 2.53 -21.11 8.71
C VAL A 351 2.06 -20.38 9.96
N ASP A 352 1.82 -21.08 11.07
CA ASP A 352 1.41 -20.45 12.33
C ASP A 352 2.54 -19.62 12.95
N ALA A 353 3.77 -20.14 12.89
CA ALA A 353 4.94 -19.40 13.35
C ALA A 353 5.21 -18.16 12.48
N ALA A 354 5.08 -18.30 11.15
CA ALA A 354 5.20 -17.19 10.21
C ALA A 354 4.13 -16.12 10.48
N ARG A 355 2.86 -16.53 10.69
CA ARG A 355 1.77 -15.63 11.04
C ARG A 355 2.03 -14.90 12.37
N ALA A 356 2.47 -15.62 13.41
CA ALA A 356 2.79 -15.00 14.69
C ALA A 356 3.88 -13.92 14.57
N GLU A 357 4.91 -14.19 13.75
CA GLU A 357 5.92 -13.20 13.41
C GLU A 357 5.33 -12.01 12.64
N GLY A 358 4.47 -12.27 11.65
CA GLY A 358 3.77 -11.24 10.87
C GLY A 358 2.96 -10.31 11.77
N LEU A 359 2.19 -10.85 12.72
CA LEU A 359 1.44 -10.08 13.71
C LEU A 359 2.35 -9.23 14.61
N ARG A 360 3.50 -9.77 15.03
CA ARG A 360 4.47 -8.99 15.83
C ARG A 360 5.08 -7.83 15.05
N ARG A 361 5.26 -7.96 13.74
CA ARG A 361 5.88 -6.94 12.89
C ARG A 361 4.89 -5.91 12.34
N HIS A 362 3.66 -6.34 12.05
CA HIS A 362 2.72 -5.59 11.23
C HIS A 362 1.32 -5.46 11.84
N ALA A 363 1.17 -5.69 13.17
CA ALA A 363 -0.13 -5.47 13.82
C ALA A 363 -0.59 -4.01 13.65
N PRO A 364 -1.86 -3.76 13.27
CA PRO A 364 -2.39 -2.42 13.13
C PRO A 364 -2.19 -1.54 14.35
N ALA A 365 -2.27 -2.11 15.56
CA ALA A 365 -2.08 -1.37 16.81
C ALA A 365 -0.69 -0.75 16.92
N ILE A 366 0.38 -1.44 16.45
CA ILE A 366 1.75 -0.92 16.46
C ILE A 366 1.85 0.27 15.50
N TYR A 367 1.32 0.12 14.29
CA TYR A 367 1.30 1.19 13.29
C TYR A 367 0.51 2.41 13.79
N ARG A 368 -0.72 2.19 14.31
CA ARG A 368 -1.59 3.23 14.84
C ARG A 368 -0.90 4.04 15.95
N ALA A 369 -0.28 3.34 16.92
CA ALA A 369 0.45 3.97 18.01
C ALA A 369 1.64 4.79 17.51
N ALA A 370 2.44 4.27 16.59
CA ALA A 370 3.60 4.95 16.03
C ALA A 370 3.21 6.22 15.25
N VAL A 371 2.16 6.15 14.41
CA VAL A 371 1.67 7.31 13.67
C VAL A 371 1.08 8.36 14.60
N ALA A 372 0.22 7.96 15.54
CA ALA A 372 -0.39 8.87 16.51
C ALA A 372 0.67 9.58 17.36
N ALA A 373 1.67 8.86 17.86
CA ALA A 373 2.79 9.43 18.61
C ALA A 373 3.57 10.47 17.80
N ALA A 374 3.89 10.15 16.54
CA ALA A 374 4.60 11.07 15.65
C ALA A 374 3.81 12.35 15.35
N VAL A 375 2.48 12.25 15.18
CA VAL A 375 1.61 13.39 14.88
C VAL A 375 1.43 14.27 16.13
N LEU A 376 1.21 13.65 17.28
CA LEU A 376 0.96 14.34 18.55
C LEU A 376 2.23 14.79 19.28
N ASP A 377 3.43 14.42 18.78
CA ASP A 377 4.73 14.70 19.41
C ASP A 377 4.83 14.14 20.83
N THR A 378 4.31 12.95 21.01
CA THR A 378 4.42 12.19 22.25
C THR A 378 5.53 11.15 22.11
N ALA A 379 6.34 10.97 23.16
CA ALA A 379 7.29 9.86 23.19
C ALA A 379 6.52 8.53 23.20
N LEU A 380 7.00 7.56 22.42
CA LEU A 380 6.51 6.17 22.45
C LEU A 380 6.97 5.49 23.73
#